data_1c178304edb5647bd1b7f4531afbf074
#
_entry.id   1c178304edb5647bd1b7f4531afbf074
#
_cell.length_a   1.000
_cell.length_b   1.000
_cell.length_c   1.000
_cell.angle_alpha   90.00
_cell.angle_beta   90.00
_cell.angle_gamma   90.00
#
_symmetry.space_group_name_H-M   'P 1'
#
loop_
_entity.id
_entity.type
_entity.pdbx_description
1 polymer ?
#
loop_
_entity_poly.entity_id
_entity_poly.type
_entity_poly.pdbx_seq_one_letter_code
_entity_poly.pdbx_strand_id
1 'polypeptide(L)'
;MSPVDTFDPKPELTRRGGQELPYENLQTERRTGVALPSPFEFRNHGQSGIPVSDLFPHLSKCVDKMAVIRSMHAELPAHGMSLMLMNTGDQRAVRPSLGSWLNWGMGSENKNLPGFVVLCPGGLPVGGTDNWRSAFLPGVYQGTLIDSAQADPHKLIAHIQNSRLSGEQQSRQFSLLRELNARHLAARPDEAALEARIQSFELAYRMQAEATDAFDISREPKHIQEMYGEGPQNRQLLMARRLVERGVRFVQTWHGKGQPWDSHGNIKSAHRRVANACDQGLAALILDLEQRGLLDETLIVCSGEFGRTPTVELGLSGGGATAGRDHNHWGFSMWLAGGGIKGGTVYGATDEFGFKAVENPVPVHDLHATILHLLGVDHKRLTYRYAGRDFRLTDVHGQLVSAVVA
;
A
#
# COMPACT_ATOMS: atom_id res chain seq x y z
N MET A 1 -8.13 6.29 -5.51
CA MET A 1 -8.24 5.97 -6.96
C MET A 1 -9.72 5.89 -7.32
N SER A 2 -10.16 6.37 -8.50
CA SER A 2 -11.58 6.40 -8.88
C SER A 2 -12.03 5.03 -9.44
N PRO A 3 -13.00 4.32 -8.81
CA PRO A 3 -13.44 3.02 -9.31
C PRO A 3 -14.01 3.08 -10.73
N VAL A 4 -14.90 4.03 -10.97
CA VAL A 4 -15.61 4.22 -12.25
C VAL A 4 -14.69 4.68 -13.39
N ASP A 5 -13.46 5.07 -13.06
CA ASP A 5 -12.45 5.50 -14.02
C ASP A 5 -11.33 4.44 -14.23
N THR A 6 -11.37 3.33 -13.48
CA THR A 6 -10.27 2.34 -13.48
C THR A 6 -10.71 0.91 -13.75
N PHE A 7 -11.52 0.28 -12.89
CA PHE A 7 -11.87 -1.14 -12.96
C PHE A 7 -13.37 -1.43 -12.89
N ASP A 8 -14.22 -0.41 -12.70
CA ASP A 8 -15.66 -0.58 -12.48
C ASP A 8 -16.47 0.29 -13.46
N PRO A 9 -16.53 -0.06 -14.76
CA PRO A 9 -17.29 0.69 -15.75
C PRO A 9 -18.79 0.67 -15.44
N LYS A 10 -19.44 1.84 -15.57
CA LYS A 10 -20.86 2.02 -15.29
C LYS A 10 -21.60 2.57 -16.53
N PRO A 11 -22.20 1.70 -17.35
CA PRO A 11 -22.94 2.14 -18.54
C PRO A 11 -24.09 3.13 -18.22
N GLU A 12 -24.76 2.91 -17.08
CA GLU A 12 -25.85 3.80 -16.66
C GLU A 12 -25.35 5.20 -16.30
N LEU A 13 -24.17 5.29 -15.67
CA LEU A 13 -23.54 6.58 -15.41
C LEU A 13 -23.21 7.31 -16.71
N THR A 14 -22.80 6.59 -17.75
CA THR A 14 -22.54 7.15 -19.08
C THR A 14 -23.83 7.64 -19.72
N ARG A 15 -24.90 6.87 -19.63
CA ARG A 15 -26.21 7.21 -20.21
C ARG A 15 -26.82 8.47 -19.58
N ARG A 16 -26.58 8.70 -18.30
CA ARG A 16 -27.10 9.84 -17.53
C ARG A 16 -26.12 11.00 -17.39
N GLY A 17 -25.04 11.01 -18.14
CA GLY A 17 -24.04 12.07 -18.07
C GLY A 17 -24.67 13.48 -18.11
N GLY A 18 -24.31 14.32 -17.15
CA GLY A 18 -24.83 15.68 -17.01
C GLY A 18 -26.25 15.80 -16.40
N GLN A 19 -26.87 14.70 -15.99
CA GLN A 19 -28.16 14.68 -15.30
C GLN A 19 -27.98 14.41 -13.80
N GLU A 20 -28.94 14.80 -12.98
CA GLU A 20 -28.99 14.38 -11.59
C GLU A 20 -29.23 12.87 -11.49
N LEU A 21 -28.65 12.25 -10.47
CA LEU A 21 -28.91 10.85 -10.20
C LEU A 21 -30.33 10.64 -9.70
N PRO A 22 -31.00 9.51 -10.00
CA PRO A 22 -32.41 9.28 -9.72
C PRO A 22 -32.72 9.00 -8.24
N TYR A 23 -31.76 9.17 -7.37
CA TYR A 23 -31.87 9.01 -5.93
C TYR A 23 -31.12 10.12 -5.20
N GLU A 24 -31.38 10.28 -3.92
CA GLU A 24 -30.67 11.22 -3.07
C GLU A 24 -29.18 10.89 -3.00
N ASN A 25 -28.29 11.87 -3.23
CA ASN A 25 -26.86 11.69 -3.13
C ASN A 25 -26.47 11.34 -1.69
N LEU A 26 -25.64 10.31 -1.56
CA LEU A 26 -25.06 9.93 -0.28
C LEU A 26 -24.17 11.07 0.25
N GLN A 27 -24.01 11.13 1.57
CA GLN A 27 -23.15 12.11 2.19
C GLN A 27 -21.70 11.94 1.71
N THR A 28 -21.12 13.02 1.22
CA THR A 28 -19.74 13.16 0.75
C THR A 28 -19.02 14.24 1.54
N GLU A 29 -17.73 14.44 1.35
CA GLU A 29 -16.98 15.50 2.04
C GLU A 29 -17.41 16.87 1.56
N ARG A 30 -17.62 17.00 0.24
CA ARG A 30 -18.01 18.26 -0.41
C ARG A 30 -19.31 18.09 -1.17
N ARG A 31 -19.88 19.20 -1.60
CA ARG A 31 -21.12 19.17 -2.39
C ARG A 31 -20.83 18.59 -3.77
N THR A 32 -21.67 17.67 -4.19
CA THR A 32 -21.62 17.05 -5.52
C THR A 32 -22.90 17.39 -6.33
N GLY A 33 -22.80 17.31 -7.64
CA GLY A 33 -23.88 17.66 -8.57
C GLY A 33 -24.24 16.48 -9.47
N VAL A 34 -24.29 16.75 -10.77
CA VAL A 34 -24.74 15.81 -11.81
C VAL A 34 -23.79 14.63 -12.02
N ALA A 35 -24.30 13.58 -12.64
CA ALA A 35 -23.55 12.42 -13.07
C ALA A 35 -22.35 12.80 -13.95
N LEU A 36 -21.18 12.29 -13.64
CA LEU A 36 -19.95 12.48 -14.40
C LEU A 36 -19.53 11.14 -15.03
N PRO A 37 -19.76 10.91 -16.32
CA PRO A 37 -19.26 9.75 -17.02
C PRO A 37 -17.74 9.64 -16.92
N SER A 38 -17.22 8.43 -17.00
CA SER A 38 -15.76 8.25 -17.10
C SER A 38 -15.23 8.88 -18.39
N PRO A 39 -14.18 9.70 -18.32
CA PRO A 39 -13.53 10.24 -19.52
C PRO A 39 -12.57 9.23 -20.18
N PHE A 40 -12.53 7.97 -19.71
CA PHE A 40 -11.63 6.90 -20.16
C PHE A 40 -12.41 5.78 -20.84
N GLU A 41 -11.77 5.14 -21.84
CA GLU A 41 -12.35 4.00 -22.52
C GLU A 41 -12.06 2.72 -21.74
N PHE A 42 -13.04 1.82 -21.67
CA PHE A 42 -12.91 0.51 -21.07
C PHE A 42 -12.88 -0.59 -22.12
N ARG A 43 -12.03 -1.59 -21.90
CA ARG A 43 -11.98 -2.82 -22.67
C ARG A 43 -11.87 -4.02 -21.75
N ASN A 44 -12.38 -5.16 -22.18
CA ASN A 44 -12.18 -6.42 -21.50
C ASN A 44 -10.79 -6.99 -21.86
N HIS A 45 -10.09 -7.49 -20.84
CA HIS A 45 -8.72 -7.98 -20.98
C HIS A 45 -8.58 -9.39 -20.41
N GLY A 46 -7.53 -10.10 -20.86
CA GLY A 46 -7.23 -11.46 -20.43
C GLY A 46 -8.28 -12.49 -20.85
N GLN A 47 -8.13 -13.69 -20.36
CA GLN A 47 -9.13 -14.78 -20.52
C GLN A 47 -10.32 -14.55 -19.58
N SER A 48 -10.07 -13.93 -18.43
CA SER A 48 -11.09 -13.59 -17.44
C SER A 48 -12.07 -12.50 -17.91
N GLY A 49 -11.70 -11.73 -18.94
CA GLY A 49 -12.56 -10.67 -19.45
C GLY A 49 -12.75 -9.48 -18.50
N ILE A 50 -11.84 -9.26 -17.56
CA ILE A 50 -11.94 -8.15 -16.61
C ILE A 50 -11.84 -6.81 -17.34
N PRO A 51 -12.82 -5.90 -17.21
CA PRO A 51 -12.75 -4.59 -17.81
C PRO A 51 -11.75 -3.70 -17.07
N VAL A 52 -10.85 -3.09 -17.85
CA VAL A 52 -9.88 -2.11 -17.36
C VAL A 52 -9.92 -0.89 -18.29
N SER A 53 -9.79 0.29 -17.72
CA SER A 53 -9.72 1.52 -18.51
C SER A 53 -8.36 1.68 -19.20
N ASP A 54 -8.34 2.54 -20.24
CA ASP A 54 -7.14 2.89 -20.99
C ASP A 54 -6.08 3.69 -20.18
N LEU A 55 -6.33 3.88 -18.88
CA LEU A 55 -5.34 4.36 -17.92
C LEU A 55 -4.21 3.36 -17.66
N PHE A 56 -4.50 2.05 -17.78
CA PHE A 56 -3.59 0.96 -17.39
C PHE A 56 -3.31 -0.01 -18.54
N PRO A 57 -2.67 0.43 -19.64
CA PRO A 57 -2.39 -0.42 -20.81
C PRO A 57 -1.38 -1.55 -20.55
N HIS A 58 -0.54 -1.42 -19.53
CA HIS A 58 0.39 -2.48 -19.13
C HIS A 58 -0.23 -3.42 -18.10
N LEU A 59 -0.79 -2.88 -17.03
CA LEU A 59 -1.40 -3.68 -15.93
C LEU A 59 -2.59 -4.50 -16.45
N SER A 60 -3.34 -4.02 -17.43
CA SER A 60 -4.45 -4.76 -18.05
C SER A 60 -4.03 -6.11 -18.66
N LYS A 61 -2.75 -6.31 -18.98
CA LYS A 61 -2.21 -7.59 -19.46
C LYS A 61 -2.04 -8.63 -18.34
N CYS A 62 -2.14 -8.20 -17.09
CA CYS A 62 -1.95 -9.04 -15.92
C CYS A 62 -3.27 -9.42 -15.21
N VAL A 63 -4.44 -9.07 -15.77
CA VAL A 63 -5.75 -9.22 -15.10
C VAL A 63 -6.07 -10.67 -14.71
N ASP A 64 -5.59 -11.66 -15.47
CA ASP A 64 -5.79 -13.06 -15.16
C ASP A 64 -5.03 -13.53 -13.90
N LYS A 65 -4.10 -12.73 -13.39
CA LYS A 65 -3.35 -12.93 -12.15
C LYS A 65 -3.90 -12.11 -10.98
N MET A 66 -4.92 -11.28 -11.23
CA MET A 66 -5.45 -10.34 -10.27
C MET A 66 -6.84 -10.76 -9.79
N ALA A 67 -7.14 -10.48 -8.53
CA ALA A 67 -8.50 -10.42 -8.03
C ALA A 67 -8.87 -8.94 -7.82
N VAL A 68 -9.94 -8.48 -8.44
CA VAL A 68 -10.46 -7.12 -8.30
C VAL A 68 -11.66 -7.13 -7.38
N ILE A 69 -11.57 -6.45 -6.23
CA ILE A 69 -12.69 -6.24 -5.31
C ILE A 69 -13.29 -4.88 -5.64
N ARG A 70 -14.58 -4.85 -6.05
CA ARG A 70 -15.30 -3.62 -6.42
C ARG A 70 -16.21 -3.07 -5.32
N SER A 71 -16.33 -3.80 -4.24
CA SER A 71 -17.28 -3.52 -3.15
C SER A 71 -16.58 -3.13 -1.84
N MET A 72 -15.36 -2.66 -1.90
CA MET A 72 -14.71 -2.08 -0.72
C MET A 72 -15.49 -0.86 -0.22
N HIS A 73 -15.57 -0.70 1.09
CA HIS A 73 -16.10 0.52 1.71
C HIS A 73 -15.32 0.86 2.98
N ALA A 74 -15.32 2.15 3.32
CA ALA A 74 -14.75 2.70 4.53
C ALA A 74 -15.81 3.48 5.31
N GLU A 75 -15.45 3.98 6.47
CA GLU A 75 -16.43 4.64 7.35
C GLU A 75 -16.52 6.15 7.10
N LEU A 76 -15.48 6.78 6.58
CA LEU A 76 -15.37 8.23 6.42
C LEU A 76 -14.67 8.63 5.13
N PRO A 77 -15.01 9.78 4.53
CA PRO A 77 -14.37 10.31 3.33
C PRO A 77 -13.15 11.21 3.63
N ALA A 78 -12.56 11.13 4.81
CA ALA A 78 -11.45 11.99 5.24
C ALA A 78 -10.10 11.27 5.13
N HIS A 79 -9.17 11.76 4.30
CA HIS A 79 -7.89 11.10 3.98
C HIS A 79 -7.12 10.61 5.21
N GLY A 80 -6.85 11.47 6.19
CA GLY A 80 -6.04 11.09 7.36
C GLY A 80 -6.63 9.93 8.14
N MET A 81 -7.93 9.96 8.42
CA MET A 81 -8.62 8.93 9.19
C MET A 81 -8.79 7.63 8.39
N SER A 82 -9.08 7.73 7.10
CA SER A 82 -9.24 6.56 6.22
C SER A 82 -7.90 5.88 5.92
N LEU A 83 -6.81 6.66 5.80
CA LEU A 83 -5.46 6.10 5.72
C LEU A 83 -5.07 5.39 7.02
N MET A 84 -5.41 5.95 8.19
CA MET A 84 -5.20 5.25 9.46
C MET A 84 -5.98 3.95 9.50
N LEU A 85 -7.26 3.94 9.15
CA LEU A 85 -8.08 2.73 9.09
C LEU A 85 -7.46 1.68 8.15
N MET A 86 -7.07 2.08 6.94
CA MET A 86 -6.47 1.17 5.95
C MET A 86 -5.14 0.58 6.43
N ASN A 87 -4.31 1.38 7.11
CA ASN A 87 -2.99 0.93 7.54
C ASN A 87 -2.96 0.28 8.92
N THR A 88 -3.88 0.62 9.84
CA THR A 88 -3.80 0.23 11.25
C THR A 88 -5.06 -0.45 11.81
N GLY A 89 -6.15 -0.50 11.04
CA GLY A 89 -7.45 -0.99 11.50
C GLY A 89 -8.15 -0.08 12.51
N ASP A 90 -7.70 1.18 12.65
CA ASP A 90 -8.37 2.20 13.50
C ASP A 90 -8.22 3.57 12.83
N GLN A 91 -9.23 4.42 12.93
CA GLN A 91 -9.21 5.76 12.34
C GLN A 91 -8.25 6.72 13.07
N ARG A 92 -7.79 6.36 14.26
CA ARG A 92 -6.88 7.15 15.08
C ARG A 92 -5.47 6.58 15.02
N ALA A 93 -4.46 7.45 15.11
CA ALA A 93 -3.05 7.06 15.14
C ALA A 93 -2.62 6.44 16.50
N VAL A 94 -3.36 5.44 16.99
CA VAL A 94 -3.14 4.79 18.30
C VAL A 94 -2.85 3.30 18.22
N ARG A 95 -2.99 2.70 17.02
CA ARG A 95 -2.80 1.27 16.76
C ARG A 95 -1.55 1.00 15.94
N PRO A 96 -0.94 -0.18 16.09
CA PRO A 96 0.14 -0.61 15.20
C PRO A 96 -0.37 -0.81 13.77
N SER A 97 0.48 -0.50 12.81
CA SER A 97 0.20 -0.73 11.39
C SER A 97 0.22 -2.21 11.03
N LEU A 98 -0.42 -2.56 9.91
CA LEU A 98 -0.41 -3.92 9.33
C LEU A 98 1.01 -4.48 9.24
N GLY A 99 1.98 -3.70 8.71
CA GLY A 99 3.37 -4.14 8.62
C GLY A 99 4.01 -4.40 9.98
N SER A 100 3.67 -3.61 11.00
CA SER A 100 4.12 -3.85 12.38
C SER A 100 3.53 -5.12 12.96
N TRP A 101 2.25 -5.39 12.73
CA TRP A 101 1.60 -6.64 13.16
C TRP A 101 2.18 -7.87 12.47
N LEU A 102 2.46 -7.78 11.17
CA LEU A 102 3.07 -8.89 10.42
C LEU A 102 4.48 -9.20 10.93
N ASN A 103 5.30 -8.16 11.17
CA ASN A 103 6.63 -8.36 11.72
C ASN A 103 6.61 -8.88 13.17
N TRP A 104 5.64 -8.45 13.99
CA TRP A 104 5.41 -8.98 15.32
C TRP A 104 5.07 -10.47 15.28
N GLY A 105 4.13 -10.87 14.41
CA GLY A 105 3.60 -12.23 14.37
C GLY A 105 4.49 -13.23 13.64
N MET A 106 5.17 -12.80 12.58
CA MET A 106 5.91 -13.68 11.67
C MET A 106 7.43 -13.49 11.74
N GLY A 107 7.89 -12.37 12.29
CA GLY A 107 9.30 -11.99 12.23
C GLY A 107 9.78 -11.63 10.82
N SER A 108 11.09 -11.54 10.65
CA SER A 108 11.77 -11.31 9.38
C SER A 108 12.71 -12.46 9.06
N GLU A 109 12.79 -12.87 7.81
CA GLU A 109 13.75 -13.88 7.33
C GLU A 109 15.16 -13.29 7.19
N ASN A 110 15.24 -11.99 6.89
CA ASN A 110 16.51 -11.27 6.81
C ASN A 110 16.84 -10.61 8.15
N LYS A 111 18.06 -10.88 8.66
CA LYS A 111 18.56 -10.28 9.92
C LYS A 111 19.30 -8.96 9.71
N ASN A 112 19.66 -8.62 8.47
CA ASN A 112 20.48 -7.47 8.11
C ASN A 112 19.69 -6.34 7.43
N LEU A 113 18.42 -6.60 7.06
CA LEU A 113 17.48 -5.60 6.56
C LEU A 113 16.29 -5.47 7.52
N PRO A 114 15.63 -4.30 7.56
CA PRO A 114 14.39 -4.16 8.30
C PRO A 114 13.33 -5.13 7.78
N GLY A 115 12.58 -5.77 8.68
CA GLY A 115 11.48 -6.62 8.28
C GLY A 115 10.30 -5.85 7.69
N PHE A 116 10.23 -4.53 7.92
CA PHE A 116 9.24 -3.62 7.35
C PHE A 116 9.93 -2.39 6.74
N VAL A 117 9.86 -2.24 5.43
CA VAL A 117 10.40 -1.12 4.66
C VAL A 117 9.27 -0.32 4.04
N VAL A 118 9.36 1.01 4.12
CA VAL A 118 8.41 1.96 3.52
C VAL A 118 9.14 2.77 2.47
N LEU A 119 8.71 2.67 1.23
CA LEU A 119 9.23 3.42 0.09
C LEU A 119 8.29 4.58 -0.23
N CYS A 120 8.78 5.81 -0.09
CA CYS A 120 7.98 7.00 -0.28
C CYS A 120 8.78 8.04 -1.08
N PRO A 121 8.54 8.16 -2.40
CA PRO A 121 9.34 9.02 -3.24
C PRO A 121 8.97 10.49 -3.09
N GLY A 122 9.96 11.30 -2.68
CA GLY A 122 9.87 12.75 -2.67
C GLY A 122 9.05 13.37 -1.55
N GLY A 123 8.73 12.62 -0.50
CA GLY A 123 8.07 13.15 0.69
C GLY A 123 6.95 12.27 1.24
N LEU A 124 6.37 12.69 2.36
CA LEU A 124 5.42 11.88 3.13
C LEU A 124 4.00 11.98 2.57
N PRO A 125 3.18 10.91 2.67
CA PRO A 125 1.74 10.96 2.45
C PRO A 125 1.03 11.71 3.59
N VAL A 126 -0.26 11.91 3.46
CA VAL A 126 -1.11 12.42 4.56
C VAL A 126 -1.02 11.47 5.75
N GLY A 127 -1.01 12.01 6.97
CA GLY A 127 -0.77 11.24 8.20
C GLY A 127 0.71 10.90 8.45
N GLY A 128 1.60 11.16 7.49
CA GLY A 128 3.05 10.99 7.66
C GLY A 128 3.43 9.60 8.15
N THR A 129 4.33 9.56 9.14
CA THR A 129 4.87 8.32 9.71
C THR A 129 3.87 7.52 10.55
N ASP A 130 2.72 8.09 10.89
CA ASP A 130 1.67 7.37 11.63
C ASP A 130 1.10 6.19 10.84
N ASN A 131 1.18 6.25 9.50
CA ASN A 131 0.75 5.15 8.61
C ASN A 131 1.53 3.84 8.80
N TRP A 132 2.74 3.87 9.36
CA TRP A 132 3.61 2.69 9.54
C TRP A 132 4.23 2.60 10.92
N ARG A 133 3.58 3.21 11.90
CA ARG A 133 4.06 3.19 13.29
C ARG A 133 3.83 1.84 13.97
N SER A 134 4.71 1.53 14.92
CA SER A 134 4.54 0.36 15.80
C SER A 134 3.55 0.61 16.95
N ALA A 135 3.22 1.86 17.26
CA ALA A 135 2.37 2.29 18.37
C ALA A 135 2.74 1.60 19.69
N PHE A 136 1.86 0.75 20.23
CA PHE A 136 2.12 0.02 21.48
C PHE A 136 2.94 -1.27 21.29
N LEU A 137 3.19 -1.72 20.05
CA LEU A 137 4.17 -2.78 19.81
C LEU A 137 5.60 -2.24 19.99
N PRO A 138 6.58 -3.09 20.32
CA PRO A 138 7.99 -2.67 20.38
C PRO A 138 8.45 -1.92 19.14
N GLY A 139 9.25 -0.87 19.34
CA GLY A 139 9.68 0.05 18.27
C GLY A 139 10.48 -0.61 17.14
N VAL A 140 11.05 -1.78 17.36
CA VAL A 140 11.75 -2.57 16.32
C VAL A 140 10.84 -3.01 15.17
N TYR A 141 9.53 -3.05 15.39
CA TYR A 141 8.55 -3.44 14.37
C TYR A 141 8.01 -2.24 13.57
N GLN A 142 8.49 -1.03 13.85
CA GLN A 142 8.12 0.16 13.08
C GLN A 142 8.69 0.11 11.66
N GLY A 143 7.93 0.60 10.68
CA GLY A 143 8.40 0.71 9.31
C GLY A 143 9.59 1.65 9.16
N THR A 144 10.60 1.20 8.43
CA THR A 144 11.80 1.99 8.09
C THR A 144 11.54 2.77 6.81
N LEU A 145 11.47 4.09 6.92
CA LEU A 145 11.21 4.98 5.78
C LEU A 145 12.48 5.15 4.92
N ILE A 146 12.30 5.00 3.62
CA ILE A 146 13.32 5.26 2.58
C ILE A 146 12.73 6.24 1.56
N ASP A 147 13.41 7.35 1.31
CA ASP A 147 13.06 8.26 0.22
C ASP A 147 13.52 7.67 -1.13
N SER A 148 12.64 6.89 -1.75
CA SER A 148 12.90 6.22 -3.03
C SER A 148 12.99 7.15 -4.25
N ALA A 149 12.80 8.48 -4.08
CA ALA A 149 13.11 9.46 -5.13
C ALA A 149 14.63 9.55 -5.40
N GLN A 150 15.46 9.25 -4.41
CA GLN A 150 16.91 9.22 -4.56
C GLN A 150 17.32 8.07 -5.48
N ALA A 151 18.17 8.38 -6.47
CA ALA A 151 18.71 7.38 -7.39
C ALA A 151 20.00 6.73 -6.86
N ASP A 152 20.76 7.46 -6.03
CA ASP A 152 22.02 7.02 -5.44
C ASP A 152 21.77 6.17 -4.18
N PRO A 153 22.10 4.85 -4.19
CA PRO A 153 21.88 3.97 -3.05
C PRO A 153 22.55 4.45 -1.76
N HIS A 154 23.66 5.16 -1.86
CA HIS A 154 24.38 5.70 -0.70
C HIS A 154 23.68 6.91 -0.05
N LYS A 155 22.72 7.53 -0.75
CA LYS A 155 21.91 8.65 -0.26
C LYS A 155 20.53 8.24 0.21
N LEU A 156 20.08 7.02 -0.11
CA LEU A 156 18.77 6.51 0.28
C LEU A 156 18.62 6.39 1.79
N ILE A 157 19.70 6.03 2.48
CA ILE A 157 19.73 5.90 3.93
C ILE A 157 20.77 6.88 4.48
N ALA A 158 20.28 7.85 5.24
CA ALA A 158 21.17 8.82 5.87
C ALA A 158 22.19 8.12 6.79
N HIS A 159 23.46 8.52 6.69
CA HIS A 159 24.55 8.02 7.54
C HIS A 159 24.81 6.51 7.46
N ILE A 160 24.44 5.84 6.36
CA ILE A 160 24.69 4.40 6.18
C ILE A 160 26.19 4.06 6.17
N GLN A 161 27.03 5.00 5.82
CA GLN A 161 28.50 4.84 5.86
C GLN A 161 29.13 5.75 6.90
N ASN A 162 30.09 5.21 7.64
CA ASN A 162 30.92 5.99 8.54
C ASN A 162 32.19 6.45 7.81
N SER A 163 32.26 7.74 7.49
CA SER A 163 33.44 8.32 6.79
C SER A 163 34.69 8.50 7.68
N ARG A 164 34.56 8.31 9.01
CA ARG A 164 35.65 8.57 9.98
C ARG A 164 36.34 7.31 10.47
N LEU A 165 35.70 6.14 10.39
CA LEU A 165 36.23 4.89 10.90
C LEU A 165 36.34 3.87 9.77
N SER A 166 37.39 3.05 9.82
CA SER A 166 37.42 1.84 8.98
C SER A 166 36.37 0.82 9.45
N GLY A 167 35.95 -0.11 8.56
CA GLY A 167 34.98 -1.14 8.92
C GLY A 167 35.40 -1.97 10.13
N GLU A 168 36.74 -2.25 10.28
CA GLU A 168 37.29 -2.97 11.44
C GLU A 168 37.19 -2.15 12.73
N GLN A 169 37.52 -0.88 12.68
CA GLN A 169 37.39 0.04 13.83
C GLN A 169 35.93 0.16 14.26
N GLN A 170 35.04 0.31 13.31
CA GLN A 170 33.59 0.39 13.55
C GLN A 170 33.06 -0.91 14.17
N SER A 171 33.48 -2.08 13.67
CA SER A 171 33.09 -3.37 14.23
C SER A 171 33.55 -3.54 15.69
N ARG A 172 34.77 -3.11 16.02
CA ARG A 172 35.28 -3.11 17.42
C ARG A 172 34.47 -2.17 18.31
N GLN A 173 34.15 -0.98 17.82
CA GLN A 173 33.30 -0.01 18.54
C GLN A 173 31.89 -0.59 18.83
N PHE A 174 31.27 -1.23 17.84
CA PHE A 174 29.96 -1.87 18.02
C PHE A 174 29.99 -3.06 18.98
N SER A 175 31.06 -3.86 18.96
CA SER A 175 31.23 -4.97 19.91
C SER A 175 31.27 -4.46 21.35
N LEU A 176 32.01 -3.39 21.61
CA LEU A 176 32.04 -2.73 22.92
C LEU A 176 30.70 -2.14 23.33
N LEU A 177 30.04 -1.42 22.42
CA LEU A 177 28.71 -0.86 22.67
C LEU A 177 27.67 -1.94 22.99
N ARG A 178 27.71 -3.07 22.29
CA ARG A 178 26.82 -4.20 22.55
C ARG A 178 27.04 -4.78 23.95
N GLU A 179 28.28 -4.92 24.38
CA GLU A 179 28.60 -5.38 25.74
C GLU A 179 28.10 -4.39 26.80
N LEU A 180 28.32 -3.09 26.62
CA LEU A 180 27.83 -2.04 27.51
C LEU A 180 26.28 -2.00 27.54
N ASN A 181 25.64 -2.12 26.39
CA ASN A 181 24.18 -2.17 26.27
C ASN A 181 23.59 -3.40 26.96
N ALA A 182 24.25 -4.59 26.83
CA ALA A 182 23.80 -5.80 27.51
C ALA A 182 23.85 -5.65 29.03
N ARG A 183 24.92 -5.04 29.57
CA ARG A 183 25.03 -4.72 31.01
C ARG A 183 23.96 -3.73 31.46
N HIS A 184 23.70 -2.70 30.64
CA HIS A 184 22.69 -1.68 30.91
C HIS A 184 21.26 -2.27 30.91
N LEU A 185 20.95 -3.13 29.94
CA LEU A 185 19.68 -3.83 29.84
C LEU A 185 19.47 -4.81 31.01
N ALA A 186 20.52 -5.56 31.40
CA ALA A 186 20.44 -6.46 32.54
C ALA A 186 20.13 -5.75 33.86
N ALA A 187 20.54 -4.49 34.01
CA ALA A 187 20.19 -3.64 35.16
C ALA A 187 18.76 -3.03 35.08
N ARG A 188 18.09 -3.15 33.92
CA ARG A 188 16.75 -2.57 33.62
C ARG A 188 15.90 -3.52 32.79
N PRO A 189 15.58 -4.72 33.28
CA PRO A 189 14.92 -5.77 32.49
C PRO A 189 13.49 -5.39 32.02
N ASP A 190 12.85 -4.43 32.67
CA ASP A 190 11.47 -4.02 32.36
C ASP A 190 11.37 -2.82 31.41
N GLU A 191 12.52 -2.29 30.92
CA GLU A 191 12.54 -1.16 30.00
C GLU A 191 12.50 -1.63 28.53
N ALA A 192 11.34 -2.09 28.04
CA ALA A 192 11.13 -2.51 26.63
C ALA A 192 11.53 -1.43 25.59
N ALA A 193 11.40 -0.15 25.94
CA ALA A 193 11.83 0.95 25.07
C ALA A 193 13.36 1.01 24.90
N LEU A 194 14.13 0.67 25.96
CA LEU A 194 15.59 0.59 25.90
C LEU A 194 16.03 -0.57 25.00
N GLU A 195 15.43 -1.74 25.16
CA GLU A 195 15.71 -2.90 24.32
C GLU A 195 15.41 -2.61 22.83
N ALA A 196 14.24 -2.05 22.52
CA ALA A 196 13.87 -1.68 21.17
C ALA A 196 14.86 -0.67 20.53
N ARG A 197 15.37 0.27 21.32
CA ARG A 197 16.37 1.25 20.86
C ARG A 197 17.73 0.57 20.56
N ILE A 198 18.17 -0.34 21.43
CA ILE A 198 19.41 -1.11 21.21
C ILE A 198 19.30 -1.93 19.91
N GLN A 199 18.21 -2.67 19.75
CA GLN A 199 17.94 -3.47 18.54
C GLN A 199 17.90 -2.61 17.27
N SER A 200 17.32 -1.40 17.33
CA SER A 200 17.29 -0.45 16.21
C SER A 200 18.70 0.01 15.79
N PHE A 201 19.57 0.33 16.73
CA PHE A 201 20.95 0.69 16.42
C PHE A 201 21.77 -0.49 15.87
N GLU A 202 21.56 -1.69 16.40
CA GLU A 202 22.23 -2.89 15.87
C GLU A 202 21.77 -3.22 14.45
N LEU A 203 20.46 -3.07 14.16
CA LEU A 203 19.94 -3.23 12.83
C LEU A 203 20.53 -2.19 11.87
N ALA A 204 20.58 -0.91 12.26
CA ALA A 204 21.18 0.15 11.45
C ALA A 204 22.65 -0.14 11.10
N TYR A 205 23.41 -0.76 12.02
CA TYR A 205 24.77 -1.19 11.73
C TYR A 205 24.83 -2.36 10.73
N ARG A 206 24.00 -3.38 10.92
CA ARG A 206 23.95 -4.53 9.99
C ARG A 206 23.52 -4.12 8.58
N MET A 207 22.61 -3.12 8.48
CA MET A 207 22.19 -2.56 7.20
C MET A 207 23.33 -1.96 6.38
N GLN A 208 24.41 -1.48 6.99
CA GLN A 208 25.53 -0.89 6.25
C GLN A 208 26.14 -1.83 5.23
N ALA A 209 26.11 -3.14 5.48
CA ALA A 209 26.68 -4.15 4.57
C ALA A 209 25.72 -4.53 3.43
N GLU A 210 24.44 -4.70 3.70
CA GLU A 210 23.49 -5.30 2.76
C GLU A 210 22.52 -4.28 2.12
N ALA A 211 22.18 -3.18 2.82
CA ALA A 211 21.19 -2.24 2.31
C ALA A 211 21.65 -1.57 1.01
N THR A 212 22.93 -1.22 0.89
CA THR A 212 23.45 -0.59 -0.33
C THR A 212 23.24 -1.52 -1.54
N ASP A 213 23.47 -2.82 -1.39
CA ASP A 213 23.20 -3.79 -2.46
C ASP A 213 21.70 -3.96 -2.73
N ALA A 214 20.89 -4.07 -1.69
CA ALA A 214 19.45 -4.29 -1.83
C ALA A 214 18.77 -3.15 -2.59
N PHE A 215 19.19 -1.91 -2.35
CA PHE A 215 18.62 -0.71 -2.99
C PHE A 215 19.28 -0.33 -4.33
N ASP A 216 20.42 -0.95 -4.69
CA ASP A 216 21.13 -0.64 -5.94
C ASP A 216 20.50 -1.35 -7.13
N ILE A 217 19.50 -0.72 -7.74
CA ILE A 217 18.81 -1.23 -8.94
C ILE A 217 19.69 -1.22 -10.19
N SER A 218 20.83 -0.52 -10.19
CA SER A 218 21.75 -0.51 -11.33
C SER A 218 22.41 -1.87 -11.57
N ARG A 219 22.39 -2.75 -10.56
CA ARG A 219 22.86 -4.14 -10.64
C ARG A 219 21.90 -5.08 -11.37
N GLU A 220 20.65 -4.66 -11.58
CA GLU A 220 19.72 -5.46 -12.36
C GLU A 220 20.09 -5.47 -13.83
N PRO A 221 19.89 -6.59 -14.54
CA PRO A 221 20.08 -6.66 -15.97
C PRO A 221 19.28 -5.57 -16.70
N LYS A 222 19.82 -5.05 -17.79
CA LYS A 222 19.21 -3.94 -18.54
C LYS A 222 17.76 -4.22 -18.95
N HIS A 223 17.45 -5.43 -19.39
CA HIS A 223 16.10 -5.83 -19.77
C HIS A 223 15.10 -5.79 -18.60
N ILE A 224 15.55 -6.04 -17.36
CA ILE A 224 14.71 -5.89 -16.15
C ILE A 224 14.48 -4.41 -15.87
N GLN A 225 15.51 -3.57 -15.93
CA GLN A 225 15.34 -2.13 -15.75
C GLN A 225 14.36 -1.55 -16.79
N GLU A 226 14.48 -1.94 -18.05
CA GLU A 226 13.60 -1.55 -19.16
C GLU A 226 12.16 -2.07 -18.95
N MET A 227 12.00 -3.29 -18.41
CA MET A 227 10.70 -3.88 -18.10
C MET A 227 9.92 -3.04 -17.08
N TYR A 228 10.58 -2.56 -16.01
CA TYR A 228 9.95 -1.67 -15.03
C TYR A 228 9.76 -0.25 -15.57
N GLY A 229 10.61 0.20 -16.48
CA GLY A 229 10.57 1.54 -17.05
C GLY A 229 11.18 2.60 -16.12
N GLU A 230 11.11 3.84 -16.59
CA GLU A 230 11.74 4.98 -15.93
C GLU A 230 10.82 5.64 -14.88
N GLY A 231 11.43 6.50 -14.07
CA GLY A 231 10.72 7.32 -13.08
C GLY A 231 10.74 6.76 -11.66
N PRO A 232 10.46 7.61 -10.67
CA PRO A 232 10.59 7.25 -9.25
C PRO A 232 9.58 6.17 -8.81
N GLN A 233 8.38 6.14 -9.39
CA GLN A 233 7.36 5.14 -9.07
C GLN A 233 7.77 3.75 -9.56
N ASN A 234 8.24 3.64 -10.79
CA ASN A 234 8.70 2.39 -11.37
C ASN A 234 9.96 1.87 -10.67
N ARG A 235 10.89 2.77 -10.36
CA ARG A 235 12.12 2.45 -9.61
C ARG A 235 11.82 1.89 -8.21
N GLN A 236 10.89 2.47 -7.47
CA GLN A 236 10.55 1.94 -6.14
C GLN A 236 9.91 0.55 -6.21
N LEU A 237 9.15 0.22 -7.26
CA LEU A 237 8.57 -1.11 -7.44
C LEU A 237 9.65 -2.15 -7.73
N LEU A 238 10.68 -1.79 -8.51
CA LEU A 238 11.86 -2.63 -8.68
C LEU A 238 12.64 -2.81 -7.35
N MET A 239 12.78 -1.75 -6.55
CA MET A 239 13.36 -1.85 -5.20
C MET A 239 12.52 -2.78 -4.31
N ALA A 240 11.19 -2.67 -4.35
CA ALA A 240 10.28 -3.52 -3.57
C ALA A 240 10.48 -5.00 -3.91
N ARG A 241 10.55 -5.37 -5.19
CA ARG A 241 10.84 -6.74 -5.62
C ARG A 241 12.19 -7.22 -5.06
N ARG A 242 13.26 -6.40 -5.17
CA ARG A 242 14.59 -6.75 -4.66
C ARG A 242 14.60 -6.96 -3.14
N LEU A 243 13.84 -6.17 -2.40
CA LEU A 243 13.68 -6.31 -0.95
C LEU A 243 12.96 -7.61 -0.56
N VAL A 244 11.86 -7.92 -1.25
CA VAL A 244 11.12 -9.17 -1.04
C VAL A 244 12.01 -10.39 -1.35
N GLU A 245 12.72 -10.38 -2.48
CA GLU A 245 13.67 -11.43 -2.85
C GLU A 245 14.77 -11.66 -1.81
N ARG A 246 15.07 -10.64 -0.98
CA ARG A 246 16.03 -10.71 0.13
C ARG A 246 15.40 -10.99 1.49
N GLY A 247 14.15 -11.42 1.53
CA GLY A 247 13.46 -11.82 2.75
C GLY A 247 12.93 -10.66 3.61
N VAL A 248 12.77 -9.45 3.05
CA VAL A 248 12.02 -8.39 3.74
C VAL A 248 10.54 -8.77 3.78
N ARG A 249 9.99 -8.88 4.98
CA ARG A 249 8.65 -9.42 5.21
C ARG A 249 7.53 -8.55 4.66
N PHE A 250 7.66 -7.24 4.78
CA PHE A 250 6.63 -6.29 4.35
C PHE A 250 7.26 -5.05 3.71
N VAL A 251 6.88 -4.78 2.47
CA VAL A 251 7.30 -3.58 1.73
C VAL A 251 6.06 -2.76 1.39
N GLN A 252 5.99 -1.55 1.92
CA GLN A 252 4.92 -0.60 1.62
C GLN A 252 5.43 0.46 0.65
N THR A 253 4.74 0.65 -0.47
CA THR A 253 5.08 1.66 -1.48
C THR A 253 3.99 2.74 -1.53
N TRP A 254 4.40 4.00 -1.63
CA TRP A 254 3.49 5.14 -1.76
C TRP A 254 3.63 5.79 -3.13
N HIS A 255 2.51 6.24 -3.69
CA HIS A 255 2.52 6.94 -4.98
C HIS A 255 2.88 8.43 -4.83
N GLY A 256 4.09 8.72 -4.30
CA GLY A 256 4.59 10.08 -4.11
C GLY A 256 4.09 10.78 -2.85
N LYS A 257 4.41 12.06 -2.77
CA LYS A 257 4.07 12.94 -1.66
C LYS A 257 2.58 13.31 -1.66
N GLY A 258 2.00 13.42 -0.48
CA GLY A 258 0.62 13.91 -0.30
C GLY A 258 -0.44 12.95 -0.84
N GLN A 259 -1.23 13.43 -1.81
CA GLN A 259 -2.43 12.74 -2.33
C GLN A 259 -2.47 12.80 -3.86
N PRO A 260 -1.56 12.14 -4.60
CA PRO A 260 -1.46 12.30 -6.06
C PRO A 260 -2.73 11.92 -6.85
N TRP A 261 -3.54 10.99 -6.31
CA TRP A 261 -4.79 10.52 -6.92
C TRP A 261 -6.04 11.32 -6.48
N ASP A 262 -5.84 12.39 -5.70
CA ASP A 262 -6.90 13.25 -5.19
C ASP A 262 -7.28 14.33 -6.22
N SER A 263 -8.12 13.97 -7.20
CA SER A 263 -8.44 14.83 -8.34
C SER A 263 -9.84 15.44 -8.20
N HIS A 264 -9.91 16.52 -7.43
CA HIS A 264 -11.12 17.37 -7.30
C HIS A 264 -11.42 18.19 -8.56
N GLY A 265 -10.49 18.27 -9.48
CA GLY A 265 -10.63 18.89 -10.79
C GLY A 265 -9.72 18.22 -11.81
N ASN A 266 -9.98 18.48 -13.11
CA ASN A 266 -9.15 17.99 -14.22
C ASN A 266 -8.88 16.47 -14.18
N ILE A 267 -9.86 15.66 -13.79
CA ILE A 267 -9.65 14.23 -13.51
C ILE A 267 -9.03 13.50 -14.69
N LYS A 268 -9.39 13.86 -15.95
CA LYS A 268 -8.86 13.23 -17.16
C LYS A 268 -7.34 13.35 -17.25
N SER A 269 -6.81 14.56 -17.16
CA SER A 269 -5.36 14.81 -17.26
C SER A 269 -4.61 14.38 -16.01
N ALA A 270 -5.18 14.61 -14.83
CA ALA A 270 -4.58 14.26 -13.55
C ALA A 270 -4.43 12.74 -13.39
N HIS A 271 -5.51 11.96 -13.62
CA HIS A 271 -5.44 10.50 -13.55
C HIS A 271 -4.53 9.90 -14.61
N ARG A 272 -4.55 10.42 -15.86
CA ARG A 272 -3.64 9.98 -16.92
C ARG A 272 -2.17 10.13 -16.49
N ARG A 273 -1.81 11.27 -15.92
CA ARG A 273 -0.44 11.55 -15.46
C ARG A 273 0.01 10.58 -14.36
N VAL A 274 -0.82 10.36 -13.33
CA VAL A 274 -0.44 9.49 -12.22
C VAL A 274 -0.47 8.01 -12.62
N ALA A 275 -1.42 7.59 -13.46
CA ALA A 275 -1.45 6.23 -13.99
C ALA A 275 -0.22 5.91 -14.84
N ASN A 276 0.13 6.79 -15.78
CA ASN A 276 1.32 6.61 -16.62
C ASN A 276 2.62 6.50 -15.79
N ALA A 277 2.67 7.11 -14.62
CA ALA A 277 3.85 7.06 -13.78
C ALA A 277 4.06 5.69 -13.09
N CYS A 278 3.04 4.83 -12.98
CA CYS A 278 3.13 3.56 -12.25
C CYS A 278 2.65 2.33 -13.02
N ASP A 279 1.89 2.47 -14.10
CA ASP A 279 1.26 1.36 -14.81
C ASP A 279 2.26 0.30 -15.28
N GLN A 280 3.34 0.73 -15.94
CA GLN A 280 4.38 -0.18 -16.42
C GLN A 280 5.06 -0.92 -15.27
N GLY A 281 5.42 -0.21 -14.20
CA GLY A 281 6.09 -0.81 -13.04
C GLY A 281 5.19 -1.77 -12.26
N LEU A 282 3.89 -1.49 -12.16
CA LEU A 282 2.93 -2.41 -11.52
C LEU A 282 2.80 -3.72 -12.31
N ALA A 283 2.69 -3.64 -13.63
CA ALA A 283 2.69 -4.82 -14.49
C ALA A 283 4.02 -5.59 -14.39
N ALA A 284 5.15 -4.87 -14.45
CA ALA A 284 6.48 -5.45 -14.33
C ALA A 284 6.68 -6.18 -13.01
N LEU A 285 6.20 -5.62 -11.89
CA LEU A 285 6.28 -6.27 -10.58
C LEU A 285 5.60 -7.65 -10.58
N ILE A 286 4.38 -7.74 -11.10
CA ILE A 286 3.65 -9.03 -11.20
C ILE A 286 4.41 -10.02 -12.07
N LEU A 287 4.86 -9.60 -13.24
CA LEU A 287 5.52 -10.48 -14.21
C LEU A 287 6.94 -10.89 -13.77
N ASP A 288 7.70 -10.00 -13.15
CA ASP A 288 9.06 -10.30 -12.65
C ASP A 288 9.01 -11.27 -11.47
N LEU A 289 8.08 -11.08 -10.53
CA LEU A 289 7.85 -12.03 -9.45
C LEU A 289 7.42 -13.41 -9.98
N GLU A 290 6.56 -13.46 -11.00
CA GLU A 290 6.18 -14.72 -11.64
C GLU A 290 7.36 -15.41 -12.31
N GLN A 291 8.15 -14.67 -13.13
CA GLN A 291 9.33 -15.22 -13.81
C GLN A 291 10.39 -15.76 -12.85
N ARG A 292 10.43 -15.21 -11.63
CA ARG A 292 11.34 -15.67 -10.56
C ARG A 292 10.76 -16.80 -9.70
N GLY A 293 9.50 -17.18 -9.92
CA GLY A 293 8.80 -18.15 -9.06
C GLY A 293 8.47 -17.62 -7.67
N LEU A 294 8.43 -16.29 -7.50
CA LEU A 294 8.16 -15.63 -6.22
C LEU A 294 6.70 -15.13 -6.08
N LEU A 295 5.93 -15.14 -7.17
CA LEU A 295 4.57 -14.58 -7.15
C LEU A 295 3.64 -15.36 -6.22
N ASP A 296 3.75 -16.69 -6.18
CA ASP A 296 2.90 -17.55 -5.35
C ASP A 296 3.19 -17.36 -3.85
N GLU A 297 4.39 -16.88 -3.49
CA GLU A 297 4.81 -16.61 -2.12
C GLU A 297 4.74 -15.12 -1.75
N THR A 298 4.36 -14.26 -2.70
CA THR A 298 4.33 -12.81 -2.51
C THR A 298 2.93 -12.26 -2.77
N LEU A 299 2.25 -11.82 -1.72
CA LEU A 299 0.98 -11.12 -1.85
C LEU A 299 1.20 -9.65 -2.22
N ILE A 300 0.64 -9.23 -3.35
CA ILE A 300 0.59 -7.84 -3.78
C ILE A 300 -0.80 -7.29 -3.48
N VAL A 301 -0.86 -6.14 -2.80
CA VAL A 301 -2.11 -5.42 -2.49
C VAL A 301 -1.99 -4.01 -3.03
N CYS A 302 -2.90 -3.61 -3.91
CA CYS A 302 -2.97 -2.25 -4.46
C CYS A 302 -4.32 -1.62 -4.16
N SER A 303 -4.29 -0.59 -3.32
CA SER A 303 -5.50 0.11 -2.86
C SER A 303 -5.24 1.59 -2.67
N GLY A 304 -6.31 2.35 -2.52
CA GLY A 304 -6.34 3.62 -1.83
C GLY A 304 -7.25 3.51 -0.60
N GLU A 305 -7.34 4.57 0.17
CA GLU A 305 -8.12 4.63 1.40
C GLU A 305 -9.62 4.75 1.19
N PHE A 306 -10.04 5.24 0.02
CA PHE A 306 -11.41 5.29 -0.51
C PHE A 306 -11.41 5.58 -2.01
N GLY A 307 -12.60 5.66 -2.62
CA GLY A 307 -12.82 5.95 -4.03
C GLY A 307 -13.17 7.40 -4.32
N ARG A 308 -13.82 7.62 -5.47
CA ARG A 308 -14.31 8.90 -5.93
C ARG A 308 -15.78 8.79 -6.30
N THR A 309 -16.53 9.88 -6.09
CA THR A 309 -17.96 9.93 -6.42
C THR A 309 -18.20 9.75 -7.93
N PRO A 310 -19.34 9.17 -8.32
CA PRO A 310 -19.74 9.12 -9.73
C PRO A 310 -20.24 10.49 -10.23
N THR A 311 -20.31 11.50 -9.37
CA THR A 311 -20.84 12.83 -9.64
C THR A 311 -19.73 13.88 -9.68
N VAL A 312 -20.03 15.00 -10.35
CA VAL A 312 -19.14 16.17 -10.39
C VAL A 312 -19.06 16.80 -9.00
N GLU A 313 -17.86 17.12 -8.53
CA GLU A 313 -17.69 17.99 -7.37
C GLU A 313 -18.06 19.43 -7.72
N LEU A 314 -18.84 20.09 -6.84
CA LEU A 314 -19.24 21.48 -6.98
C LEU A 314 -18.30 22.39 -6.16
N GLY A 315 -17.82 23.45 -6.78
CA GLY A 315 -17.05 24.50 -6.09
C GLY A 315 -15.62 24.68 -6.56
N LEU A 316 -14.83 23.61 -6.74
CA LEU A 316 -13.45 23.71 -7.27
C LEU A 316 -13.38 23.41 -8.76
N SER A 317 -14.28 22.58 -9.29
CA SER A 317 -14.32 22.21 -10.69
C SER A 317 -15.40 22.99 -11.43
N GLY A 318 -15.00 23.66 -12.51
CA GLY A 318 -15.92 24.42 -13.38
C GLY A 318 -16.85 23.57 -14.26
N GLY A 319 -16.94 22.26 -14.06
CA GLY A 319 -17.65 21.33 -14.95
C GLY A 319 -16.92 21.06 -16.28
N GLY A 320 -17.48 20.21 -17.13
CA GLY A 320 -16.90 19.89 -18.44
C GLY A 320 -15.49 19.31 -18.36
N ALA A 321 -14.57 19.83 -19.17
CA ALA A 321 -13.17 19.31 -19.27
C ALA A 321 -12.36 19.47 -17.98
N THR A 322 -12.75 20.38 -17.09
CA THR A 322 -12.10 20.64 -15.79
C THR A 322 -12.77 19.92 -14.63
N ALA A 323 -13.78 19.11 -14.90
CA ALA A 323 -14.52 18.38 -13.87
C ALA A 323 -13.63 17.43 -13.08
N GLY A 324 -13.95 17.29 -11.80
CA GLY A 324 -13.36 16.35 -10.87
C GLY A 324 -14.40 15.68 -10.00
N ARG A 325 -13.97 14.81 -9.15
CA ARG A 325 -14.82 14.01 -8.26
C ARG A 325 -14.45 14.22 -6.82
N ASP A 326 -15.44 14.24 -5.94
CA ASP A 326 -15.26 14.24 -4.50
C ASP A 326 -14.92 12.84 -3.96
N HIS A 327 -14.62 12.74 -2.69
CA HIS A 327 -14.34 11.49 -1.98
C HIS A 327 -15.56 10.58 -1.91
N ASN A 328 -15.36 9.30 -2.12
CA ASN A 328 -16.38 8.28 -1.98
C ASN A 328 -15.89 7.12 -1.11
N HIS A 329 -16.34 7.08 0.12
CA HIS A 329 -16.03 5.97 1.04
C HIS A 329 -17.08 4.85 1.00
N TRP A 330 -18.24 5.07 0.37
CA TRP A 330 -19.33 4.11 0.29
C TRP A 330 -19.07 2.95 -0.67
N GLY A 331 -18.23 3.18 -1.66
CA GLY A 331 -17.87 2.15 -2.64
C GLY A 331 -16.56 2.48 -3.34
N PHE A 332 -15.59 1.56 -3.30
CA PHE A 332 -14.34 1.69 -4.05
C PHE A 332 -13.75 0.36 -4.47
N SER A 333 -12.85 0.42 -5.44
CA SER A 333 -12.18 -0.77 -5.97
C SER A 333 -10.74 -0.84 -5.53
N MET A 334 -10.27 -2.06 -5.33
CA MET A 334 -8.88 -2.42 -5.13
C MET A 334 -8.56 -3.70 -5.89
N TRP A 335 -7.27 -4.05 -5.97
CA TRP A 335 -6.89 -5.35 -6.51
C TRP A 335 -5.77 -6.01 -5.70
N LEU A 336 -5.73 -7.33 -5.76
CA LEU A 336 -4.70 -8.17 -5.16
C LEU A 336 -4.14 -9.10 -6.25
N ALA A 337 -2.89 -9.57 -6.07
CA ALA A 337 -2.28 -10.56 -6.94
C ALA A 337 -1.25 -11.40 -6.16
N GLY A 338 -0.99 -12.62 -6.62
CA GLY A 338 -0.04 -13.53 -5.99
C GLY A 338 -0.47 -14.04 -4.62
N GLY A 339 0.43 -14.70 -3.89
CA GLY A 339 0.25 -15.09 -2.49
C GLY A 339 -1.05 -15.83 -2.18
N GLY A 340 -1.49 -16.80 -3.03
CA GLY A 340 -2.72 -17.56 -2.83
C GLY A 340 -4.00 -16.82 -3.27
N ILE A 341 -3.89 -15.73 -4.03
CA ILE A 341 -5.04 -15.03 -4.64
C ILE A 341 -5.56 -15.83 -5.85
N LYS A 342 -6.89 -15.96 -5.93
CA LYS A 342 -7.57 -16.50 -7.08
C LYS A 342 -7.60 -15.50 -8.23
N GLY A 343 -6.62 -15.60 -9.14
CA GLY A 343 -6.50 -14.72 -10.30
C GLY A 343 -7.70 -14.77 -11.23
N GLY A 344 -7.91 -13.72 -12.03
CA GLY A 344 -9.03 -13.61 -12.95
C GLY A 344 -10.40 -13.41 -12.28
N THR A 345 -10.42 -13.01 -11.00
CA THR A 345 -11.64 -12.88 -10.19
C THR A 345 -12.09 -11.43 -10.07
N VAL A 346 -13.39 -11.18 -10.21
CA VAL A 346 -14.05 -9.93 -9.78
C VAL A 346 -14.99 -10.26 -8.64
N TYR A 347 -14.87 -9.55 -7.52
CA TYR A 347 -15.68 -9.78 -6.33
C TYR A 347 -16.45 -8.54 -5.92
N GLY A 348 -17.74 -8.75 -5.65
CA GLY A 348 -18.67 -7.71 -5.25
C GLY A 348 -18.97 -6.69 -6.34
N ALA A 349 -19.92 -5.81 -6.08
CA ALA A 349 -20.30 -4.74 -6.98
C ALA A 349 -20.74 -3.49 -6.23
N THR A 350 -20.51 -2.34 -6.86
CA THR A 350 -21.22 -1.10 -6.52
C THR A 350 -22.53 -1.01 -7.29
N ASP A 351 -23.40 -0.09 -6.88
CA ASP A 351 -24.65 0.21 -7.59
C ASP A 351 -24.43 0.58 -9.06
N GLU A 352 -25.51 0.79 -9.81
CA GLU A 352 -25.48 1.06 -11.25
C GLU A 352 -24.73 2.34 -11.63
N PHE A 353 -24.44 3.22 -10.65
CA PHE A 353 -23.69 4.46 -10.85
C PHE A 353 -22.28 4.40 -10.30
N GLY A 354 -21.95 3.41 -9.46
CA GLY A 354 -20.64 3.30 -8.80
C GLY A 354 -20.52 4.14 -7.52
N PHE A 355 -21.66 4.43 -6.86
CA PHE A 355 -21.66 5.23 -5.63
C PHE A 355 -21.45 4.36 -4.38
N LYS A 356 -22.27 3.32 -4.20
CA LYS A 356 -22.29 2.51 -2.98
C LYS A 356 -22.07 1.03 -3.29
N ALA A 357 -21.28 0.35 -2.45
CA ALA A 357 -21.18 -1.11 -2.45
C ALA A 357 -22.54 -1.73 -2.10
N VAL A 358 -23.08 -2.56 -3.00
CA VAL A 358 -24.42 -3.17 -2.86
C VAL A 358 -24.39 -4.70 -2.92
N GLU A 359 -23.35 -5.28 -3.54
CA GLU A 359 -23.18 -6.72 -3.61
C GLU A 359 -21.89 -7.09 -2.87
N ASN A 360 -22.00 -8.01 -1.92
CA ASN A 360 -20.87 -8.50 -1.11
C ASN A 360 -19.96 -7.36 -0.60
N PRO A 361 -20.47 -6.41 0.19
CA PRO A 361 -19.68 -5.30 0.70
C PRO A 361 -18.50 -5.77 1.55
N VAL A 362 -17.31 -5.20 1.31
CA VAL A 362 -16.08 -5.55 2.01
C VAL A 362 -15.56 -4.36 2.82
N PRO A 363 -15.71 -4.36 4.15
CA PRO A 363 -15.09 -3.37 5.00
C PRO A 363 -13.58 -3.59 5.10
N VAL A 364 -12.83 -2.55 5.45
CA VAL A 364 -11.36 -2.62 5.55
C VAL A 364 -10.87 -3.74 6.48
N HIS A 365 -11.59 -4.02 7.56
CA HIS A 365 -11.21 -5.10 8.48
C HIS A 365 -11.31 -6.50 7.88
N ASP A 366 -12.20 -6.72 6.91
CA ASP A 366 -12.32 -7.99 6.19
C ASP A 366 -11.16 -8.18 5.21
N LEU A 367 -10.70 -7.08 4.58
CA LEU A 367 -9.45 -7.08 3.83
C LEU A 367 -8.27 -7.46 4.73
N HIS A 368 -8.14 -6.86 5.92
CA HIS A 368 -7.08 -7.21 6.87
C HIS A 368 -7.12 -8.68 7.29
N ALA A 369 -8.32 -9.21 7.58
CA ALA A 369 -8.48 -10.62 7.92
C ALA A 369 -8.08 -11.53 6.75
N THR A 370 -8.40 -11.13 5.53
CA THR A 370 -8.06 -11.87 4.31
C THR A 370 -6.55 -11.84 4.04
N ILE A 371 -5.90 -10.69 4.18
CA ILE A 371 -4.43 -10.57 4.06
C ILE A 371 -3.74 -11.47 5.10
N LEU A 372 -4.14 -11.40 6.37
CA LEU A 372 -3.55 -12.24 7.42
C LEU A 372 -3.75 -13.72 7.13
N HIS A 373 -4.93 -14.13 6.67
CA HIS A 373 -5.21 -15.52 6.31
C HIS A 373 -4.31 -16.00 5.16
N LEU A 374 -4.16 -15.23 4.09
CA LEU A 374 -3.28 -15.54 2.95
C LEU A 374 -1.81 -15.69 3.37
N LEU A 375 -1.40 -15.00 4.43
CA LEU A 375 -0.07 -15.12 5.02
C LEU A 375 0.02 -16.23 6.09
N GLY A 376 -1.00 -17.09 6.21
CA GLY A 376 -1.02 -18.19 7.17
C GLY A 376 -1.26 -17.77 8.62
N VAL A 377 -1.72 -16.55 8.85
CA VAL A 377 -1.92 -15.99 10.20
C VAL A 377 -3.40 -15.93 10.55
N ASP A 378 -3.78 -16.54 11.66
CA ASP A 378 -5.13 -16.37 12.23
C ASP A 378 -5.25 -14.98 12.87
N HIS A 379 -6.03 -14.10 12.24
CA HIS A 379 -6.22 -12.71 12.69
C HIS A 379 -6.84 -12.59 14.09
N LYS A 380 -7.52 -13.64 14.60
CA LYS A 380 -8.10 -13.67 15.94
C LYS A 380 -7.07 -14.07 17.00
N ARG A 381 -6.05 -14.82 16.62
CA ARG A 381 -4.99 -15.32 17.52
C ARG A 381 -3.76 -14.41 17.54
N LEU A 382 -3.53 -13.62 16.50
CA LEU A 382 -2.46 -12.63 16.48
C LEU A 382 -2.84 -11.45 17.35
N THR A 383 -2.48 -11.52 18.63
CA THR A 383 -2.84 -10.53 19.65
C THR A 383 -1.61 -9.99 20.38
N TYR A 384 -1.74 -8.80 20.95
CA TYR A 384 -0.77 -8.19 21.85
C TYR A 384 -1.48 -7.61 23.07
N ARG A 385 -0.99 -8.00 24.29
CA ARG A 385 -1.54 -7.50 25.55
C ARG A 385 -1.02 -6.10 25.84
N TYR A 386 -1.91 -5.11 25.87
CA TYR A 386 -1.58 -3.73 26.19
C TYR A 386 -2.67 -3.09 27.05
N ALA A 387 -2.29 -2.34 28.09
CA ALA A 387 -3.22 -1.65 29.00
C ALA A 387 -4.39 -2.54 29.47
N GLY A 388 -4.13 -3.81 29.77
CA GLY A 388 -5.14 -4.74 30.30
C GLY A 388 -6.05 -5.42 29.25
N ARG A 389 -5.91 -5.09 27.95
CA ARG A 389 -6.69 -5.66 26.86
C ARG A 389 -5.78 -6.37 25.84
N ASP A 390 -6.27 -7.47 25.24
CA ASP A 390 -5.65 -8.10 24.10
C ASP A 390 -6.13 -7.39 22.82
N PHE A 391 -5.20 -6.73 22.14
CA PHE A 391 -5.44 -6.04 20.88
C PHE A 391 -5.08 -6.93 19.71
N ARG A 392 -5.76 -6.74 18.57
CA ARG A 392 -5.46 -7.33 17.29
C ARG A 392 -5.73 -6.32 16.17
N LEU A 393 -5.15 -6.52 14.97
CA LEU A 393 -5.32 -5.61 13.83
C LEU A 393 -6.79 -5.38 13.46
N THR A 394 -7.57 -6.46 13.44
CA THR A 394 -9.00 -6.42 13.04
C THR A 394 -9.95 -6.01 14.17
N ASP A 395 -9.45 -5.69 15.34
CA ASP A 395 -10.21 -5.41 16.57
C ASP A 395 -11.29 -6.48 16.82
N VAL A 396 -12.57 -6.11 16.88
CA VAL A 396 -13.69 -7.06 17.04
C VAL A 396 -14.28 -7.55 15.72
N HIS A 397 -13.77 -7.04 14.60
CA HIS A 397 -14.25 -7.26 13.23
C HIS A 397 -13.39 -8.29 12.48
N GLY A 398 -13.60 -8.39 11.17
CA GLY A 398 -12.82 -9.17 10.23
C GLY A 398 -13.48 -10.49 9.89
N GLN A 399 -13.93 -10.59 8.64
CA GLN A 399 -14.40 -11.82 8.01
C GLN A 399 -13.52 -12.12 6.80
N LEU A 400 -13.29 -13.40 6.53
CA LEU A 400 -12.51 -13.80 5.36
C LEU A 400 -13.33 -13.62 4.09
N VAL A 401 -12.78 -12.94 3.11
CA VAL A 401 -13.31 -12.85 1.74
C VAL A 401 -12.85 -14.08 0.97
N SER A 402 -13.43 -15.23 1.27
CA SER A 402 -13.00 -16.55 0.76
C SER A 402 -13.08 -16.65 -0.77
N ALA A 403 -13.96 -15.89 -1.42
CA ALA A 403 -14.13 -15.92 -2.87
C ALA A 403 -12.90 -15.43 -3.67
N VAL A 404 -12.00 -14.65 -3.06
CA VAL A 404 -10.75 -14.17 -3.69
C VAL A 404 -9.55 -15.05 -3.33
N VAL A 405 -9.72 -16.06 -2.50
CA VAL A 405 -8.68 -17.01 -2.10
C VAL A 405 -8.71 -18.23 -3.03
N ALA A 406 -7.53 -18.70 -3.48
CA ALA A 406 -7.38 -19.84 -4.41
C ALA A 406 -7.60 -21.20 -3.73
#